data_6da16e3f498ab6f26ce050d376b74fba
#
_entry.id   6da16e3f498ab6f26ce050d376b74fba
#
_cell.length_a   1.000
_cell.length_b   1.000
_cell.length_c   1.000
_cell.angle_alpha   90.00
_cell.angle_beta   90.00
_cell.angle_gamma   90.00
#
_symmetry.space_group_name_H-M   'P 1'
#
loop_
_entity.id
_entity.type
_entity.pdbx_description
1 polymer ?
#
loop_
_entity_poly.entity_id
_entity_poly.type
_entity_poly.pdbx_seq_one_letter_code
_entity_poly.pdbx_strand_id
1 'polypeptide(L)'
;MKFSFSFMPKDEKFFFLLHQSAINIHQVAMSLQDLMQNFENVSAKVGEIKELEEFGDQIIHNITQSLHTTFVTPIDREDILALAGRLDDVIDAIDEAAQYTLAYKIEEPTEFARHLSTIIVSCADQLERAMGMLSTRSSKLREILPLSVEINRLENEADQVLSLAMGDLFTDGTDVVHILKWRDIYNTLEEATDRAEDAANVLEGIVLKHS
;
A
#
# COMPACT_ATOMS: atom_id res chain seq x y z
N MET A 1 -12.61 -13.93 -8.91
CA MET A 1 -12.42 -13.87 -10.38
C MET A 1 -11.37 -14.91 -10.80
N LYS A 2 -11.67 -15.86 -11.72
CA LYS A 2 -10.65 -16.82 -12.19
C LYS A 2 -9.88 -16.17 -13.34
N PHE A 3 -8.64 -15.77 -13.12
CA PHE A 3 -7.76 -15.29 -14.19
C PHE A 3 -7.36 -16.46 -15.09
N SER A 4 -7.73 -16.42 -16.37
CA SER A 4 -7.30 -17.41 -17.36
C SER A 4 -6.00 -16.96 -18.01
N PHE A 5 -4.85 -17.40 -17.48
CA PHE A 5 -3.48 -17.04 -17.92
C PHE A 5 -2.98 -17.87 -19.12
N SER A 6 -3.84 -18.60 -19.81
CA SER A 6 -3.43 -19.62 -20.77
C SER A 6 -2.70 -19.13 -22.02
N PHE A 7 -2.65 -17.81 -22.30
CA PHE A 7 -2.10 -17.25 -23.54
C PHE A 7 -1.12 -16.07 -23.36
N MET A 8 -0.79 -15.67 -22.12
CA MET A 8 0.14 -14.56 -21.89
C MET A 8 1.59 -15.07 -21.93
N PRO A 9 2.53 -14.36 -22.61
CA PRO A 9 3.95 -14.66 -22.52
C PRO A 9 4.39 -14.71 -21.05
N LYS A 10 5.27 -15.67 -20.70
CA LYS A 10 5.65 -15.89 -19.30
C LYS A 10 6.30 -14.67 -18.65
N ASP A 11 6.99 -13.86 -19.44
CA ASP A 11 7.67 -12.66 -18.98
C ASP A 11 6.67 -11.53 -18.63
N GLU A 12 5.60 -11.38 -19.41
CA GLU A 12 4.55 -10.38 -19.17
C GLU A 12 3.69 -10.71 -17.94
N LYS A 13 3.59 -11.99 -17.57
CA LYS A 13 2.77 -12.45 -16.44
C LYS A 13 3.20 -11.84 -15.10
N PHE A 14 4.50 -11.76 -14.82
CA PHE A 14 4.99 -11.19 -13.55
C PHE A 14 4.70 -9.71 -13.44
N PHE A 15 4.96 -8.94 -14.49
CA PHE A 15 4.64 -7.52 -14.53
C PHE A 15 3.14 -7.27 -14.41
N PHE A 16 2.33 -8.11 -15.05
CA PHE A 16 0.87 -8.04 -14.92
C PHE A 16 0.44 -8.27 -13.46
N LEU A 17 0.96 -9.29 -12.77
CA LEU A 17 0.59 -9.59 -11.39
C LEU A 17 1.04 -8.48 -10.43
N LEU A 18 2.25 -7.94 -10.59
CA LEU A 18 2.75 -6.81 -9.80
C LEU A 18 1.87 -5.56 -10.01
N HIS A 19 1.47 -5.28 -11.25
CA HIS A 19 0.54 -4.18 -11.53
C HIS A 19 -0.85 -4.43 -10.94
N GLN A 20 -1.36 -5.68 -10.98
CA GLN A 20 -2.62 -6.03 -10.32
C GLN A 20 -2.55 -5.85 -8.79
N SER A 21 -1.42 -6.15 -8.16
CA SER A 21 -1.20 -5.87 -6.74
C SER A 21 -1.28 -4.36 -6.46
N ALA A 22 -0.62 -3.52 -7.28
CA ALA A 22 -0.66 -2.07 -7.10
C ALA A 22 -2.07 -1.47 -7.33
N ILE A 23 -2.83 -1.98 -8.32
CA ILE A 23 -4.24 -1.61 -8.51
C ILE A 23 -5.06 -1.97 -7.26
N ASN A 24 -4.82 -3.15 -6.67
CA ASN A 24 -5.51 -3.57 -5.46
C ASN A 24 -5.15 -2.67 -4.27
N ILE A 25 -3.87 -2.32 -4.08
CA ILE A 25 -3.42 -1.35 -3.07
C ILE A 25 -4.21 -0.03 -3.21
N HIS A 26 -4.34 0.48 -4.44
CA HIS A 26 -5.06 1.73 -4.68
C HIS A 26 -6.55 1.61 -4.31
N GLN A 27 -7.18 0.47 -4.60
CA GLN A 27 -8.57 0.20 -4.21
C GLN A 27 -8.72 0.14 -2.69
N VAL A 28 -7.82 -0.57 -1.99
CA VAL A 28 -7.79 -0.66 -0.52
C VAL A 28 -7.61 0.72 0.11
N ALA A 29 -6.67 1.53 -0.42
CA ALA A 29 -6.41 2.89 0.04
C ALA A 29 -7.64 3.80 -0.13
N MET A 30 -8.35 3.71 -1.26
CA MET A 30 -9.60 4.45 -1.49
C MET A 30 -10.71 4.02 -0.52
N SER A 31 -10.83 2.72 -0.22
CA SER A 31 -11.80 2.20 0.76
C SER A 31 -11.47 2.68 2.17
N LEU A 32 -10.19 2.74 2.55
CA LEU A 32 -9.74 3.34 3.81
C LEU A 32 -10.07 4.84 3.86
N GLN A 33 -9.80 5.58 2.79
CA GLN A 33 -10.13 7.00 2.72
C GLN A 33 -11.64 7.22 2.86
N ASP A 34 -12.46 6.42 2.20
CA ASP A 34 -13.92 6.50 2.35
C ASP A 34 -14.36 6.14 3.78
N LEU A 35 -13.73 5.17 4.44
CA LEU A 35 -13.96 4.87 5.85
C LEU A 35 -13.68 6.10 6.72
N MET A 36 -12.56 6.79 6.50
CA MET A 36 -12.15 7.95 7.32
C MET A 36 -12.94 9.21 7.00
N GLN A 37 -13.36 9.44 5.76
CA GLN A 37 -14.09 10.65 5.35
C GLN A 37 -15.60 10.53 5.60
N ASN A 38 -16.18 9.35 5.40
CA ASN A 38 -17.60 9.04 5.51
C ASN A 38 -17.79 7.92 6.52
N PHE A 39 -17.67 8.24 7.82
CA PHE A 39 -17.62 7.26 8.91
C PHE A 39 -19.01 6.67 9.23
N GLU A 40 -19.60 6.03 8.21
CA GLU A 40 -20.88 5.34 8.28
C GLU A 40 -20.71 3.88 7.87
N ASN A 41 -21.55 2.98 8.41
CA ASN A 41 -21.51 1.55 8.11
C ASN A 41 -20.10 0.93 8.33
N VAL A 42 -19.38 1.37 9.36
CA VAL A 42 -17.98 1.06 9.64
C VAL A 42 -17.67 -0.43 9.50
N SER A 43 -18.48 -1.30 10.13
CA SER A 43 -18.27 -2.76 10.05
C SER A 43 -18.31 -3.31 8.61
N ALA A 44 -19.17 -2.75 7.75
CA ALA A 44 -19.26 -3.19 6.35
C ALA A 44 -18.04 -2.72 5.54
N LYS A 45 -17.60 -1.46 5.75
CA LYS A 45 -16.42 -0.90 5.07
C LYS A 45 -15.13 -1.61 5.51
N VAL A 46 -14.97 -1.89 6.80
CA VAL A 46 -13.83 -2.69 7.31
C VAL A 46 -13.87 -4.11 6.73
N GLY A 47 -15.05 -4.71 6.59
CA GLY A 47 -15.19 -6.00 5.92
C GLY A 47 -14.79 -5.96 4.45
N GLU A 48 -15.14 -4.89 3.72
CA GLU A 48 -14.72 -4.69 2.32
C GLU A 48 -13.20 -4.54 2.18
N ILE A 49 -12.55 -3.78 3.08
CA ILE A 49 -11.09 -3.65 3.13
C ILE A 49 -10.45 -5.03 3.34
N LYS A 50 -10.98 -5.85 4.26
CA LYS A 50 -10.48 -7.20 4.49
C LYS A 50 -10.63 -8.12 3.28
N GLU A 51 -11.76 -8.05 2.55
CA GLU A 51 -11.94 -8.82 1.31
C GLU A 51 -10.92 -8.41 0.22
N LEU A 52 -10.54 -7.14 0.16
CA LEU A 52 -9.51 -6.64 -0.75
C LEU A 52 -8.10 -7.08 -0.33
N GLU A 53 -7.80 -7.15 0.97
CA GLU A 53 -6.54 -7.68 1.48
C GLU A 53 -6.42 -9.18 1.14
N GLU A 54 -7.45 -9.99 1.42
CA GLU A 54 -7.47 -11.41 1.03
C GLU A 54 -7.30 -11.61 -0.48
N PHE A 55 -7.79 -10.68 -1.30
CA PHE A 55 -7.55 -10.69 -2.74
C PHE A 55 -6.08 -10.34 -3.08
N GLY A 56 -5.45 -9.42 -2.35
CA GLY A 56 -4.02 -9.10 -2.42
C GLY A 56 -3.16 -10.34 -2.14
N ASP A 57 -3.42 -11.03 -1.03
CA ASP A 57 -2.80 -12.30 -0.66
C ASP A 57 -2.82 -13.32 -1.80
N GLN A 58 -3.97 -13.44 -2.49
CA GLN A 58 -4.08 -14.35 -3.64
C GLN A 58 -3.17 -13.92 -4.80
N ILE A 59 -2.98 -12.64 -5.04
CA ILE A 59 -2.05 -12.13 -6.08
C ILE A 59 -0.62 -12.52 -5.70
N ILE A 60 -0.20 -12.27 -4.46
CA ILE A 60 1.15 -12.61 -3.96
C ILE A 60 1.40 -14.12 -4.01
N HIS A 61 0.42 -14.92 -3.60
CA HIS A 61 0.49 -16.37 -3.74
C HIS A 61 0.69 -16.80 -5.20
N ASN A 62 -0.03 -16.18 -6.15
CA ASN A 62 0.10 -16.46 -7.58
C ASN A 62 1.48 -16.06 -8.13
N ILE A 63 2.07 -14.95 -7.65
CA ILE A 63 3.46 -14.55 -8.00
C ILE A 63 4.42 -15.64 -7.53
N THR A 64 4.36 -16.02 -6.25
CA THR A 64 5.23 -17.02 -5.62
C THR A 64 5.12 -18.37 -6.33
N GLN A 65 3.91 -18.85 -6.60
CA GLN A 65 3.68 -20.11 -7.32
C GLN A 65 4.22 -20.04 -8.76
N SER A 66 4.07 -18.88 -9.42
CA SER A 66 4.61 -18.70 -10.78
C SER A 66 6.13 -18.72 -10.80
N LEU A 67 6.78 -18.17 -9.78
CA LEU A 67 8.23 -18.25 -9.62
C LEU A 67 8.71 -19.70 -9.45
N HIS A 68 8.01 -20.54 -8.69
CA HIS A 68 8.36 -21.95 -8.51
C HIS A 68 8.31 -22.75 -9.82
N THR A 69 7.44 -22.38 -10.75
CA THR A 69 7.18 -23.12 -12.00
C THR A 69 7.85 -22.51 -13.24
N THR A 70 8.46 -21.32 -13.12
CA THR A 70 9.12 -20.60 -14.23
C THR A 70 10.63 -20.68 -14.09
N PHE A 71 11.32 -21.13 -15.14
CA PHE A 71 12.79 -21.27 -15.14
C PHE A 71 13.51 -19.95 -15.43
N VAL A 72 12.98 -19.12 -16.34
CA VAL A 72 13.52 -17.81 -16.71
C VAL A 72 12.50 -16.73 -16.35
N THR A 73 12.95 -15.66 -15.69
CA THR A 73 12.13 -14.52 -15.27
C THR A 73 12.62 -13.23 -15.95
N PRO A 74 11.75 -12.23 -16.18
CA PRO A 74 12.10 -11.00 -16.89
C PRO A 74 13.08 -10.10 -16.12
N ILE A 75 13.07 -10.18 -14.80
CA ILE A 75 13.99 -9.53 -13.86
C ILE A 75 14.40 -10.55 -12.80
N ASP A 76 15.34 -10.21 -11.93
CA ASP A 76 15.82 -11.12 -10.90
C ASP A 76 14.68 -11.65 -10.03
N ARG A 77 14.68 -12.96 -9.76
CA ARG A 77 13.62 -13.62 -8.96
C ARG A 77 13.52 -13.05 -7.54
N GLU A 78 14.66 -12.69 -6.96
CA GLU A 78 14.75 -12.09 -5.64
C GLU A 78 14.13 -10.69 -5.63
N ASP A 79 14.31 -9.92 -6.71
CA ASP A 79 13.70 -8.60 -6.87
C ASP A 79 12.17 -8.71 -7.03
N ILE A 80 11.66 -9.71 -7.77
CA ILE A 80 10.21 -9.96 -7.89
C ILE A 80 9.61 -10.30 -6.52
N LEU A 81 10.26 -11.18 -5.75
CA LEU A 81 9.78 -11.57 -4.41
C LEU A 81 9.83 -10.40 -3.43
N ALA A 82 10.93 -9.64 -3.44
CA ALA A 82 11.09 -8.49 -2.58
C ALA A 82 10.01 -7.44 -2.86
N LEU A 83 9.79 -7.10 -4.14
CA LEU A 83 8.79 -6.13 -4.54
C LEU A 83 7.36 -6.61 -4.19
N ALA A 84 7.05 -7.89 -4.48
CA ALA A 84 5.76 -8.48 -4.15
C ALA A 84 5.47 -8.42 -2.63
N GLY A 85 6.46 -8.77 -1.79
CA GLY A 85 6.32 -8.69 -0.34
C GLY A 85 6.12 -7.25 0.17
N ARG A 86 6.85 -6.26 -0.42
CA ARG A 86 6.66 -4.86 -0.03
C ARG A 86 5.28 -4.30 -0.43
N LEU A 87 4.74 -4.74 -1.57
CA LEU A 87 3.38 -4.37 -1.97
C LEU A 87 2.32 -4.98 -1.03
N ASP A 88 2.56 -6.18 -0.52
CA ASP A 88 1.72 -6.85 0.46
C ASP A 88 1.73 -6.11 1.81
N ASP A 89 2.92 -5.76 2.31
CA ASP A 89 3.11 -5.01 3.55
C ASP A 89 2.28 -3.69 3.57
N VAL A 90 2.06 -3.04 2.41
CA VAL A 90 1.22 -1.82 2.31
C VAL A 90 -0.25 -2.15 2.58
N ILE A 91 -0.76 -3.22 2.00
CA ILE A 91 -2.17 -3.63 2.16
C ILE A 91 -2.43 -4.04 3.60
N ASP A 92 -1.51 -4.81 4.19
CA ASP A 92 -1.59 -5.27 5.58
C ASP A 92 -1.69 -4.10 6.55
N ALA A 93 -0.85 -3.08 6.40
CA ALA A 93 -0.90 -1.88 7.24
C ALA A 93 -2.23 -1.12 7.10
N ILE A 94 -2.80 -1.04 5.89
CA ILE A 94 -4.10 -0.40 5.66
C ILE A 94 -5.24 -1.21 6.32
N ASP A 95 -5.25 -2.54 6.16
CA ASP A 95 -6.25 -3.40 6.81
C ASP A 95 -6.14 -3.29 8.34
N GLU A 96 -4.93 -3.35 8.91
CA GLU A 96 -4.72 -3.22 10.35
C GLU A 96 -5.26 -1.90 10.89
N ALA A 97 -5.00 -0.77 10.22
CA ALA A 97 -5.54 0.53 10.60
C ALA A 97 -7.08 0.54 10.58
N ALA A 98 -7.69 -0.05 9.56
CA ALA A 98 -9.15 -0.18 9.46
C ALA A 98 -9.71 -1.08 10.58
N GLN A 99 -9.08 -2.22 10.88
CA GLN A 99 -9.47 -3.12 11.96
C GLN A 99 -9.40 -2.44 13.33
N TYR A 100 -8.40 -1.59 13.59
CA TYR A 100 -8.33 -0.84 14.84
C TYR A 100 -9.49 0.13 15.03
N THR A 101 -10.01 0.76 13.97
CA THR A 101 -11.19 1.63 14.10
C THR A 101 -12.41 0.88 14.64
N LEU A 102 -12.60 -0.35 14.18
CA LEU A 102 -13.70 -1.22 14.62
C LEU A 102 -13.44 -1.79 16.02
N ALA A 103 -12.24 -2.35 16.25
CA ALA A 103 -11.87 -3.01 17.50
C ALA A 103 -11.89 -2.02 18.68
N TYR A 104 -11.41 -0.81 18.46
CA TYR A 104 -11.36 0.24 19.48
C TYR A 104 -12.66 1.03 19.60
N LYS A 105 -13.67 0.70 18.78
CA LYS A 105 -14.99 1.36 18.77
C LYS A 105 -14.82 2.87 18.64
N ILE A 106 -14.11 3.29 17.61
CA ILE A 106 -13.98 4.70 17.27
C ILE A 106 -15.37 5.24 16.90
N GLU A 107 -15.72 6.40 17.40
CA GLU A 107 -17.01 7.04 17.13
C GLU A 107 -16.91 8.00 15.94
N GLU A 108 -15.77 8.67 15.80
CA GLU A 108 -15.50 9.62 14.73
C GLU A 108 -13.99 9.71 14.45
N PRO A 109 -13.56 9.69 13.17
CA PRO A 109 -12.17 9.92 12.78
C PRO A 109 -11.73 11.37 13.03
N THR A 110 -10.47 11.52 13.41
CA THR A 110 -9.84 12.83 13.55
C THR A 110 -9.45 13.41 12.19
N GLU A 111 -9.22 14.71 12.12
CA GLU A 111 -8.70 15.36 10.92
C GLU A 111 -7.32 14.82 10.50
N PHE A 112 -6.48 14.44 11.48
CA PHE A 112 -5.19 13.80 11.21
C PHE A 112 -5.35 12.44 10.50
N ALA A 113 -6.28 11.60 10.96
CA ALA A 113 -6.57 10.30 10.32
C ALA A 113 -7.12 10.48 8.90
N ARG A 114 -7.99 11.47 8.67
CA ARG A 114 -8.49 11.83 7.35
C ARG A 114 -7.36 12.30 6.43
N HIS A 115 -6.43 13.09 6.96
CA HIS A 115 -5.29 13.58 6.18
C HIS A 115 -4.33 12.42 5.82
N LEU A 116 -3.95 11.58 6.78
CA LEU A 116 -3.11 10.40 6.53
C LEU A 116 -3.74 9.48 5.49
N SER A 117 -5.05 9.20 5.58
CA SER A 117 -5.73 8.38 4.56
C SER A 117 -5.67 8.98 3.15
N THR A 118 -5.66 10.31 3.03
CA THR A 118 -5.51 11.01 1.75
C THR A 118 -4.09 10.88 1.19
N ILE A 119 -3.07 10.94 2.05
CA ILE A 119 -1.66 10.73 1.67
C ILE A 119 -1.47 9.28 1.20
N ILE A 120 -2.04 8.29 1.92
CA ILE A 120 -1.97 6.87 1.54
C ILE A 120 -2.54 6.65 0.13
N VAL A 121 -3.69 7.24 -0.21
CA VAL A 121 -4.25 7.18 -1.58
C VAL A 121 -3.27 7.76 -2.60
N SER A 122 -2.62 8.88 -2.25
CA SER A 122 -1.64 9.51 -3.15
C SER A 122 -0.41 8.63 -3.37
N CYS A 123 0.10 7.95 -2.33
CA CYS A 123 1.18 6.96 -2.46
C CYS A 123 0.75 5.77 -3.33
N ALA A 124 -0.46 5.26 -3.12
CA ALA A 124 -1.01 4.15 -3.89
C ALA A 124 -1.17 4.48 -5.40
N ASP A 125 -1.60 5.71 -5.74
CA ASP A 125 -1.63 6.20 -7.15
C ASP A 125 -0.24 6.17 -7.79
N GLN A 126 0.80 6.65 -7.07
CA GLN A 126 2.16 6.62 -7.60
C GLN A 126 2.67 5.18 -7.77
N LEU A 127 2.39 4.27 -6.83
CA LEU A 127 2.75 2.84 -6.95
C LEU A 127 2.05 2.19 -8.15
N GLU A 128 0.75 2.42 -8.33
CA GLU A 128 -0.01 1.87 -9.47
C GLU A 128 0.59 2.32 -10.81
N ARG A 129 0.87 3.63 -10.95
CA ARG A 129 1.51 4.19 -12.14
C ARG A 129 2.89 3.60 -12.38
N ALA A 130 3.70 3.49 -11.34
CA ALA A 130 5.05 2.94 -11.42
C ALA A 130 5.05 1.47 -11.85
N MET A 131 4.17 0.64 -11.25
CA MET A 131 4.03 -0.77 -11.63
C MET A 131 3.50 -0.94 -13.06
N GLY A 132 2.57 -0.07 -13.49
CA GLY A 132 2.08 -0.06 -14.88
C GLY A 132 3.19 0.22 -15.91
N MET A 133 4.24 0.94 -15.52
CA MET A 133 5.39 1.25 -16.38
C MET A 133 6.49 0.18 -16.35
N LEU A 134 6.49 -0.75 -15.40
CA LEU A 134 7.59 -1.71 -15.21
C LEU A 134 7.75 -2.68 -16.40
N SER A 135 6.69 -2.94 -17.15
CA SER A 135 6.71 -3.76 -18.37
C SER A 135 7.23 -3.03 -19.62
N THR A 136 7.57 -1.75 -19.50
CA THR A 136 8.01 -0.93 -20.64
C THR A 136 9.45 -1.28 -21.06
N ARG A 137 9.84 -0.83 -22.27
CA ARG A 137 11.23 -1.01 -22.74
C ARG A 137 12.21 -0.32 -21.79
N SER A 138 13.38 -0.92 -21.59
CA SER A 138 14.43 -0.43 -20.67
C SER A 138 14.74 1.06 -20.79
N SER A 139 14.67 1.62 -22.00
CA SER A 139 14.91 3.05 -22.24
C SER A 139 13.89 4.00 -21.55
N LYS A 140 12.75 3.48 -21.11
CA LYS A 140 11.72 4.25 -20.41
C LYS A 140 11.59 3.92 -18.93
N LEU A 141 12.30 2.91 -18.43
CA LEU A 141 12.24 2.52 -17.02
C LEU A 141 12.63 3.68 -16.08
N ARG A 142 13.56 4.55 -16.52
CA ARG A 142 13.97 5.74 -15.74
C ARG A 142 12.85 6.75 -15.52
N GLU A 143 11.77 6.71 -16.31
CA GLU A 143 10.60 7.55 -16.10
C GLU A 143 9.83 7.16 -14.82
N ILE A 144 10.14 6.01 -14.21
CA ILE A 144 9.61 5.55 -12.92
C ILE A 144 10.24 6.33 -11.75
N LEU A 145 11.51 6.72 -11.83
CA LEU A 145 12.24 7.35 -10.73
C LEU A 145 11.55 8.59 -10.14
N PRO A 146 10.97 9.50 -10.93
CA PRO A 146 10.21 10.63 -10.38
C PRO A 146 9.01 10.20 -9.51
N LEU A 147 8.40 9.03 -9.77
CA LEU A 147 7.28 8.51 -8.99
C LEU A 147 7.77 8.03 -7.62
N SER A 148 8.94 7.36 -7.55
CA SER A 148 9.57 6.98 -6.28
C SER A 148 9.96 8.20 -5.44
N VAL A 149 10.47 9.25 -6.08
CA VAL A 149 10.77 10.53 -5.39
C VAL A 149 9.50 11.17 -4.82
N GLU A 150 8.37 11.10 -5.53
CA GLU A 150 7.10 11.63 -5.03
C GLU A 150 6.55 10.79 -3.86
N ILE A 151 6.71 9.46 -3.87
CA ILE A 151 6.33 8.60 -2.74
C ILE A 151 7.13 8.98 -1.49
N ASN A 152 8.46 9.15 -1.61
CA ASN A 152 9.30 9.59 -0.51
C ASN A 152 8.88 10.98 0.04
N ARG A 153 8.47 11.92 -0.83
CA ARG A 153 7.93 13.21 -0.41
C ARG A 153 6.62 13.07 0.37
N LEU A 154 5.76 12.14 -0.05
CA LEU A 154 4.46 11.86 0.60
C LEU A 154 4.65 11.19 1.96
N GLU A 155 5.60 10.25 2.08
CA GLU A 155 6.00 9.65 3.35
C GLU A 155 6.48 10.73 4.34
N ASN A 156 7.39 11.60 3.94
CA ASN A 156 7.86 12.72 4.77
C ASN A 156 6.71 13.69 5.17
N GLU A 157 5.67 13.83 4.35
CA GLU A 157 4.45 14.58 4.70
C GLU A 157 3.63 13.84 5.75
N ALA A 158 3.50 12.51 5.63
CA ALA A 158 2.79 11.67 6.60
C ALA A 158 3.49 11.67 7.97
N ASP A 159 4.81 11.59 8.00
CA ASP A 159 5.66 11.71 9.20
C ASP A 159 5.41 13.04 9.95
N GLN A 160 5.32 14.14 9.21
CA GLN A 160 4.96 15.44 9.79
C GLN A 160 3.55 15.45 10.38
N VAL A 161 2.58 14.86 9.68
CA VAL A 161 1.19 14.74 10.16
C VAL A 161 1.13 13.88 11.42
N LEU A 162 1.84 12.74 11.46
CA LEU A 162 1.97 11.89 12.64
C LEU A 162 2.55 12.67 13.82
N SER A 163 3.64 13.40 13.61
CA SER A 163 4.30 14.20 14.65
C SER A 163 3.36 15.24 15.25
N LEU A 164 2.56 15.94 14.42
CA LEU A 164 1.55 16.90 14.88
C LEU A 164 0.41 16.21 15.62
N ALA A 165 -0.08 15.08 15.09
CA ALA A 165 -1.15 14.29 15.72
C ALA A 165 -0.73 13.78 17.09
N MET A 166 0.51 13.29 17.22
CA MET A 166 1.06 12.88 18.52
C MET A 166 1.16 14.04 19.50
N GLY A 167 1.59 15.23 19.05
CA GLY A 167 1.62 16.43 19.89
C GLY A 167 0.23 16.82 20.42
N ASP A 168 -0.79 16.72 19.59
CA ASP A 168 -2.18 17.01 19.94
C ASP A 168 -2.75 16.01 20.95
N LEU A 169 -2.44 14.72 20.81
CA LEU A 169 -2.88 13.67 21.74
C LEU A 169 -2.41 13.89 23.18
N PHE A 170 -1.22 14.44 23.38
CA PHE A 170 -0.63 14.66 24.70
C PHE A 170 -0.97 16.01 25.30
N THR A 171 -2.04 16.66 24.84
CA THR A 171 -2.55 17.89 25.43
C THR A 171 -3.18 17.59 26.80
N ASP A 172 -3.00 18.50 27.77
CA ASP A 172 -3.48 18.36 29.14
C ASP A 172 -4.99 18.07 29.20
N GLY A 173 -5.37 17.03 29.97
CA GLY A 173 -6.77 16.64 30.18
C GLY A 173 -7.31 15.61 29.18
N THR A 174 -6.53 15.16 28.21
CA THR A 174 -6.95 14.09 27.29
C THR A 174 -7.04 12.75 28.02
N ASP A 175 -8.11 11.99 27.76
CA ASP A 175 -8.28 10.65 28.33
C ASP A 175 -7.23 9.67 27.84
N VAL A 176 -6.61 8.92 28.77
CA VAL A 176 -5.54 7.96 28.46
C VAL A 176 -5.98 6.89 27.47
N VAL A 177 -7.24 6.43 27.54
CA VAL A 177 -7.77 5.44 26.61
C VAL A 177 -7.87 6.02 25.20
N HIS A 178 -8.28 7.28 25.08
CA HIS A 178 -8.31 8.02 23.82
C HIS A 178 -6.89 8.14 23.22
N ILE A 179 -5.91 8.51 24.05
CA ILE A 179 -4.50 8.60 23.63
C ILE A 179 -4.01 7.25 23.06
N LEU A 180 -4.25 6.15 23.80
CA LEU A 180 -3.78 4.82 23.37
C LEU A 180 -4.41 4.40 22.04
N LYS A 181 -5.71 4.56 21.87
CA LYS A 181 -6.42 4.19 20.65
C LYS A 181 -5.89 4.95 19.43
N TRP A 182 -5.81 6.28 19.53
CA TRP A 182 -5.41 7.10 18.41
C TRP A 182 -3.91 7.02 18.12
N ARG A 183 -3.08 6.84 19.14
CA ARG A 183 -1.65 6.58 18.93
C ARG A 183 -1.42 5.34 18.06
N ASP A 184 -2.12 4.24 18.37
CA ASP A 184 -1.96 3.01 17.61
C ASP A 184 -2.48 3.20 16.16
N ILE A 185 -3.65 3.81 15.98
CA ILE A 185 -4.22 4.08 14.65
C ILE A 185 -3.32 5.01 13.82
N TYR A 186 -2.79 6.09 14.41
CA TYR A 186 -1.92 7.01 13.68
C TYR A 186 -0.62 6.35 13.24
N ASN A 187 0.01 5.57 14.13
CA ASN A 187 1.22 4.83 13.79
C ASN A 187 0.96 3.86 12.64
N THR A 188 -0.14 3.11 12.66
CA THR A 188 -0.44 2.13 11.60
C THR A 188 -0.83 2.83 10.27
N LEU A 189 -1.47 4.00 10.33
CA LEU A 189 -1.73 4.80 9.13
C LEU A 189 -0.44 5.33 8.50
N GLU A 190 0.50 5.81 9.31
CA GLU A 190 1.80 6.26 8.80
C GLU A 190 2.65 5.07 8.35
N GLU A 191 2.63 3.94 9.04
CA GLU A 191 3.29 2.71 8.60
C GLU A 191 2.88 2.30 7.17
N ALA A 192 1.64 2.54 6.75
CA ALA A 192 1.23 2.28 5.37
C ALA A 192 2.00 3.15 4.35
N THR A 193 2.37 4.38 4.70
CA THR A 193 3.20 5.25 3.84
C THR A 193 4.66 4.83 3.84
N ASP A 194 5.21 4.40 4.99
CA ASP A 194 6.55 3.81 5.11
C ASP A 194 6.70 2.56 4.24
N ARG A 195 5.69 1.67 4.26
CA ARG A 195 5.67 0.48 3.42
C ARG A 195 5.61 0.83 1.93
N ALA A 196 4.88 1.89 1.57
CA ALA A 196 4.86 2.38 0.19
C ALA A 196 6.24 2.93 -0.24
N GLU A 197 6.97 3.62 0.64
CA GLU A 197 8.35 4.03 0.41
C GLU A 197 9.28 2.83 0.25
N ASP A 198 9.19 1.83 1.13
CA ASP A 198 9.94 0.58 1.03
C ASP A 198 9.74 -0.10 -0.34
N ALA A 199 8.50 -0.17 -0.83
CA ALA A 199 8.20 -0.70 -2.17
C ALA A 199 8.83 0.15 -3.28
N ALA A 200 8.78 1.47 -3.15
CA ALA A 200 9.40 2.41 -4.09
C ALA A 200 10.93 2.28 -4.12
N ASN A 201 11.57 2.06 -2.96
CA ASN A 201 13.02 1.84 -2.85
C ASN A 201 13.47 0.54 -3.54
N VAL A 202 12.70 -0.55 -3.38
CA VAL A 202 12.97 -1.80 -4.12
C VAL A 202 12.81 -1.59 -5.62
N LEU A 203 11.76 -0.89 -6.03
CA LEU A 203 11.48 -0.58 -7.43
C LEU A 203 12.59 0.27 -8.05
N GLU A 204 13.09 1.29 -7.34
CA GLU A 204 14.23 2.10 -7.78
C GLU A 204 15.47 1.23 -8.02
N GLY A 205 15.78 0.30 -7.12
CA GLY A 205 16.86 -0.68 -7.28
C GLY A 205 16.71 -1.52 -8.57
N ILE A 206 15.49 -1.98 -8.88
CA ILE A 206 15.18 -2.72 -10.10
C ILE A 206 15.41 -1.84 -11.34
N VAL A 207 14.92 -0.60 -11.32
CA VAL A 207 15.07 0.34 -12.44
C VAL A 207 16.54 0.62 -12.72
N LEU A 208 17.36 0.86 -11.68
CA LEU A 208 18.79 1.14 -11.83
C LEU A 208 19.60 -0.06 -12.36
N LYS A 209 19.17 -1.30 -12.08
CA LYS A 209 19.81 -2.52 -12.61
C LYS A 209 19.50 -2.75 -14.09
N HIS A 210 18.34 -2.28 -14.58
CA HIS A 210 17.81 -2.67 -15.90
C HIS A 210 17.67 -1.49 -16.88
N SER A 211 18.13 -0.28 -16.53
CA SER A 211 18.00 0.95 -17.35
C SER A 211 19.31 1.48 -17.95
#